data_85affcc224f18246441d3fff87ad5279
#
_entry.id   85affcc224f18246441d3fff87ad5279
#
_cell.length_a   1.000
_cell.length_b   1.000
_cell.length_c   1.000
_cell.angle_alpha   90.00
_cell.angle_beta   90.00
_cell.angle_gamma   90.00
#
_symmetry.space_group_name_H-M   'P 1'
#
loop_
_entity.id
_entity.type
_entity.pdbx_description
1 polymer ?
#
loop_
_entity_poly.entity_id
_entity_poly.type
_entity_poly.pdbx_seq_one_letter_code
_entity_poly.pdbx_strand_id
1 'polypeptide(L)'
;MPTTTTVTPPASIYILAYAECDELDVVGPMAVLQTANQYLAGNLGTRKPGKTFDLKIVAVAGAGDVVYRGPEPDSDELHVVTGIHGITIATNPWDGKDLPDILVVAGGNIEPGTGVMRQKDNPAFQDVIQRQFKRHKTVASVCTGAFGLAGAGIISGRHVTTHPGCLDLLIATGSGAHVLNPDWDARVVEDGPIISCGGVTSGINEALYLVQKFWPNDPQLISDVRGFVDFQYQTTLKVF
;
A
#
# COMPACT_ATOMS: atom_id res chain seq x y z
N MET A 1 -3.79 7.73 -25.78
CA MET A 1 -3.41 6.59 -24.94
C MET A 1 -2.57 7.15 -23.80
N PRO A 2 -2.90 6.94 -22.53
CA PRO A 2 -2.03 7.35 -21.46
C PRO A 2 -0.75 6.53 -21.53
N THR A 3 0.38 7.20 -21.59
CA THR A 3 1.70 6.57 -21.52
C THR A 3 1.87 5.99 -20.13
N THR A 4 1.73 4.68 -20.00
CA THR A 4 2.12 3.98 -18.78
C THR A 4 3.61 4.19 -18.60
N THR A 5 4.00 5.00 -17.63
CA THR A 5 5.40 5.17 -17.28
C THR A 5 5.89 3.82 -16.75
N THR A 6 6.67 3.10 -17.54
CA THR A 6 7.29 1.85 -17.10
C THR A 6 8.35 2.20 -16.07
N VAL A 7 8.02 2.00 -14.79
CA VAL A 7 9.00 2.10 -13.71
C VAL A 7 9.96 0.94 -13.83
N THR A 8 11.25 1.25 -13.92
CA THR A 8 12.31 0.24 -14.08
C THR A 8 12.90 -0.08 -12.70
N PRO A 9 13.10 -1.34 -12.31
CA PRO A 9 13.78 -1.67 -11.05
C PRO A 9 15.18 -1.06 -10.95
N PRO A 10 15.66 -0.64 -9.75
CA PRO A 10 14.95 -0.73 -8.48
C PRO A 10 13.82 0.30 -8.37
N ALA A 11 12.68 -0.14 -7.82
CA ALA A 11 11.56 0.74 -7.51
C ALA A 11 11.50 0.98 -6.00
N SER A 12 11.14 2.20 -5.61
CA SER A 12 10.84 2.53 -4.22
C SER A 12 9.34 2.34 -3.95
N ILE A 13 9.01 1.56 -2.91
CA ILE A 13 7.64 1.30 -2.48
C ILE A 13 7.53 1.66 -1.00
N TYR A 14 6.75 2.68 -0.69
CA TYR A 14 6.48 3.08 0.67
C TYR A 14 5.06 2.71 1.06
N ILE A 15 4.89 2.12 2.25
CA ILE A 15 3.58 1.78 2.82
C ILE A 15 3.25 2.84 3.87
N LEU A 16 2.19 3.59 3.62
CA LEU A 16 1.72 4.67 4.48
C LEU A 16 0.83 4.11 5.57
N ALA A 17 1.39 4.07 6.79
CA ALA A 17 0.72 3.64 8.01
C ALA A 17 0.31 4.85 8.86
N TYR A 18 -0.67 4.64 9.74
CA TYR A 18 -1.22 5.67 10.64
C TYR A 18 -1.89 5.00 11.84
N ALA A 19 -2.15 5.75 12.91
CA ALA A 19 -2.85 5.21 14.06
C ALA A 19 -4.23 4.65 13.70
N GLU A 20 -4.55 3.46 14.20
CA GLU A 20 -5.75 2.68 13.91
C GLU A 20 -5.82 2.19 12.43
N CYS A 21 -4.67 2.07 11.74
CA CYS A 21 -4.62 1.27 10.51
C CYS A 21 -4.80 -0.22 10.82
N ASP A 22 -5.23 -1.01 9.84
CA ASP A 22 -5.17 -2.47 9.94
C ASP A 22 -3.70 -2.90 9.76
N GLU A 23 -3.16 -3.57 10.76
CA GLU A 23 -1.74 -3.95 10.77
C GLU A 23 -1.41 -4.91 9.64
N LEU A 24 -2.33 -5.80 9.27
CA LEU A 24 -2.10 -6.76 8.19
C LEU A 24 -2.05 -6.08 6.82
N ASP A 25 -2.75 -4.94 6.64
CA ASP A 25 -2.66 -4.12 5.43
C ASP A 25 -1.25 -3.50 5.24
N VAL A 26 -0.48 -3.41 6.32
CA VAL A 26 0.89 -2.91 6.32
C VAL A 26 1.90 -4.07 6.23
N VAL A 27 1.80 -5.02 7.17
CA VAL A 27 2.83 -6.06 7.29
C VAL A 27 2.68 -7.17 6.27
N GLY A 28 1.47 -7.43 5.77
CA GLY A 28 1.20 -8.42 4.73
C GLY A 28 1.92 -8.10 3.41
N PRO A 29 1.67 -6.92 2.81
CA PRO A 29 2.41 -6.48 1.62
C PRO A 29 3.91 -6.38 1.86
N MET A 30 4.34 -5.84 3.02
CA MET A 30 5.75 -5.72 3.37
C MET A 30 6.44 -7.08 3.41
N ALA A 31 5.82 -8.09 4.00
CA ALA A 31 6.38 -9.43 4.07
C ALA A 31 6.62 -10.05 2.68
N VAL A 32 5.66 -9.89 1.76
CA VAL A 32 5.78 -10.35 0.37
C VAL A 32 6.91 -9.65 -0.36
N LEU A 33 6.95 -8.31 -0.29
CA LEU A 33 7.96 -7.50 -0.97
C LEU A 33 9.37 -7.75 -0.42
N GLN A 34 9.51 -7.90 0.91
CA GLN A 34 10.77 -8.27 1.55
C GLN A 34 11.22 -9.68 1.16
N THR A 35 10.29 -10.63 1.06
CA THR A 35 10.59 -11.98 0.57
C THR A 35 11.11 -11.93 -0.87
N ALA A 36 10.48 -11.13 -1.74
CA ALA A 36 10.96 -10.90 -3.10
C ALA A 36 12.39 -10.33 -3.09
N ASN A 37 12.66 -9.35 -2.21
CA ASN A 37 14.00 -8.78 -2.04
C ASN A 37 15.05 -9.82 -1.62
N GLN A 38 14.70 -10.76 -0.73
CA GLN A 38 15.61 -11.85 -0.33
C GLN A 38 15.98 -12.76 -1.51
N TYR A 39 15.01 -13.10 -2.36
CA TYR A 39 15.28 -13.86 -3.58
C TYR A 39 16.11 -13.05 -4.59
N LEU A 40 15.75 -11.79 -4.82
CA LEU A 40 16.45 -10.89 -5.74
C LEU A 40 17.88 -10.58 -5.30
N ALA A 41 18.13 -10.48 -4.00
CA ALA A 41 19.47 -10.29 -3.43
C ALA A 41 20.32 -11.56 -3.45
N GLY A 42 19.74 -12.72 -3.80
CA GLY A 42 20.43 -14.01 -3.78
C GLY A 42 20.60 -14.60 -2.37
N ASN A 43 19.87 -14.10 -1.38
CA ASN A 43 19.89 -14.62 0.00
C ASN A 43 18.99 -15.86 0.16
N LEU A 44 18.01 -16.02 -0.72
CA LEU A 44 17.13 -17.17 -0.80
C LEU A 44 17.23 -17.81 -2.21
N GLY A 45 17.11 -19.14 -2.26
CA GLY A 45 17.18 -19.88 -3.51
C GLY A 45 18.58 -19.86 -4.14
N THR A 46 18.64 -19.98 -5.46
CA THR A 46 19.90 -20.10 -6.25
C THR A 46 20.10 -18.92 -7.19
N ARG A 47 19.39 -17.82 -7.03
CA ARG A 47 19.49 -16.63 -7.88
C ARG A 47 20.82 -15.91 -7.67
N LYS A 48 21.31 -15.31 -8.73
CA LYS A 48 22.42 -14.35 -8.61
C LYS A 48 21.89 -13.02 -8.07
N PRO A 49 22.65 -12.34 -7.20
CA PRO A 49 22.25 -11.02 -6.68
C PRO A 49 21.92 -10.04 -7.81
N GLY A 50 20.79 -9.34 -7.65
CA GLY A 50 20.27 -8.36 -8.59
C GLY A 50 19.71 -7.13 -7.88
N LYS A 51 18.97 -6.32 -8.62
CA LYS A 51 18.29 -5.13 -8.08
C LYS A 51 17.11 -5.53 -7.23
N THR A 52 16.92 -4.84 -6.11
CA THR A 52 15.84 -5.04 -5.14
C THR A 52 14.94 -3.81 -5.04
N PHE A 53 13.77 -3.93 -4.41
CA PHE A 53 12.96 -2.77 -4.04
C PHE A 53 13.60 -1.98 -2.89
N ASP A 54 13.44 -0.65 -2.90
CA ASP A 54 13.62 0.19 -1.71
C ASP A 54 12.28 0.24 -0.97
N LEU A 55 12.20 -0.36 0.23
CA LEU A 55 10.98 -0.57 0.98
C LEU A 55 11.01 0.20 2.30
N LYS A 56 9.94 0.98 2.57
CA LYS A 56 9.76 1.67 3.86
C LYS A 56 8.31 1.57 4.32
N ILE A 57 8.11 1.45 5.63
CA ILE A 57 6.85 1.80 6.28
C ILE A 57 7.01 3.24 6.76
N VAL A 58 6.12 4.12 6.34
CA VAL A 58 6.19 5.56 6.61
C VAL A 58 4.94 6.06 7.31
N ALA A 59 5.09 7.11 8.11
CA ALA A 59 3.98 7.88 8.65
C ALA A 59 4.21 9.37 8.39
N VAL A 60 3.14 10.11 8.10
CA VAL A 60 3.20 11.57 7.96
C VAL A 60 2.81 12.25 9.27
N ALA A 61 3.28 13.47 9.49
CA ALA A 61 2.91 14.26 10.65
C ALA A 61 1.38 14.38 10.78
N GLY A 62 0.87 14.16 11.99
CA GLY A 62 -0.58 14.18 12.27
C GLY A 62 -1.31 12.87 11.93
N ALA A 63 -0.61 11.84 11.47
CA ALA A 63 -1.19 10.50 11.26
C ALA A 63 -1.37 9.71 12.57
N GLY A 64 -1.02 10.29 13.72
CA GLY A 64 -1.14 9.65 15.03
C GLY A 64 0.06 8.75 15.36
N ASP A 65 1.22 9.02 14.76
CA ASP A 65 2.48 8.43 15.14
C ASP A 65 2.91 8.92 16.54
N VAL A 66 3.56 8.05 17.28
CA VAL A 66 4.14 8.35 18.58
C VAL A 66 5.65 8.17 18.47
N VAL A 67 6.39 9.16 19.01
CA VAL A 67 7.85 9.10 19.08
C VAL A 67 8.23 8.55 20.43
N TYR A 68 8.92 7.40 20.44
CA TYR A 68 9.56 6.86 21.63
C TYR A 68 11.03 7.27 21.64
N ARG A 69 11.46 7.82 22.76
CA ARG A 69 12.88 8.00 23.05
C ARG A 69 13.30 6.95 24.05
N GLY A 70 14.42 6.27 23.78
CA GLY A 70 15.02 5.37 24.73
C GLY A 70 15.45 6.11 26.02
N PRO A 71 15.74 5.36 27.07
CA PRO A 71 16.12 5.95 28.38
C PRO A 71 17.47 6.68 28.34
N GLU A 72 18.34 6.40 27.39
CA GLU A 72 19.64 7.03 27.22
C GLU A 72 19.52 8.33 26.42
N PRO A 73 20.31 9.38 26.76
CA PRO A 73 20.26 10.68 26.08
C PRO A 73 20.52 10.64 24.57
N ASP A 74 21.31 9.67 24.12
CA ASP A 74 21.73 9.50 22.72
C ASP A 74 20.97 8.38 22.01
N SER A 75 19.86 7.86 22.59
CA SER A 75 19.07 6.83 21.93
C SER A 75 18.32 7.41 20.73
N ASP A 76 18.31 6.66 19.62
CA ASP A 76 17.56 7.02 18.42
C ASP A 76 16.06 7.14 18.72
N GLU A 77 15.42 8.12 18.08
CA GLU A 77 13.97 8.27 18.14
C GLU A 77 13.30 7.14 17.35
N LEU A 78 12.42 6.37 18.01
CA LEU A 78 11.60 5.35 17.37
C LEU A 78 10.21 5.92 17.10
N HIS A 79 9.88 6.10 15.84
CA HIS A 79 8.53 6.47 15.44
C HIS A 79 7.69 5.20 15.28
N VAL A 80 6.49 5.22 15.84
CA VAL A 80 5.59 4.07 15.80
C VAL A 80 4.14 4.51 15.58
N VAL A 81 3.35 3.63 15.01
CA VAL A 81 1.89 3.72 14.98
C VAL A 81 1.30 2.46 15.62
N THR A 82 0.16 2.60 16.30
CA THR A 82 -0.58 1.46 16.84
C THR A 82 -1.82 1.23 16.00
N GLY A 83 -1.98 0.03 15.50
CA GLY A 83 -3.12 -0.37 14.66
C GLY A 83 -4.36 -0.77 15.46
N ILE A 84 -5.39 -1.20 14.74
CA ILE A 84 -6.72 -1.52 15.31
C ILE A 84 -6.72 -2.73 16.25
N HIS A 85 -5.77 -3.64 16.08
CA HIS A 85 -5.63 -4.84 16.94
C HIS A 85 -4.62 -4.62 18.08
N GLY A 86 -4.11 -3.40 18.24
CA GLY A 86 -3.16 -3.05 19.30
C GLY A 86 -1.71 -3.39 19.01
N ILE A 87 -1.39 -3.81 17.78
CA ILE A 87 0.00 -4.09 17.38
C ILE A 87 0.68 -2.77 17.04
N THR A 88 1.87 -2.56 17.58
CA THR A 88 2.67 -1.38 17.32
C THR A 88 3.66 -1.64 16.18
N ILE A 89 3.65 -0.79 15.18
CA ILE A 89 4.49 -0.87 13.98
C ILE A 89 5.49 0.28 14.00
N ALA A 90 6.78 -0.05 13.85
CA ALA A 90 7.81 0.95 13.65
C ALA A 90 7.67 1.61 12.27
N THR A 91 7.79 2.92 12.21
CA THR A 91 7.68 3.71 10.99
C THR A 91 8.89 4.60 10.79
N ASN A 92 9.17 4.94 9.54
CA ASN A 92 10.12 5.97 9.20
C ASN A 92 9.38 7.32 9.16
N PRO A 93 9.84 8.35 9.89
CA PRO A 93 9.26 9.68 9.78
C PRO A 93 9.38 10.17 8.34
N TRP A 94 8.27 10.67 7.78
CA TRP A 94 8.26 11.07 6.38
C TRP A 94 7.59 12.44 6.20
N ASP A 95 8.32 13.37 5.62
CA ASP A 95 7.82 14.72 5.34
C ASP A 95 7.11 14.82 3.96
N GLY A 96 7.00 13.69 3.28
CA GLY A 96 6.34 13.59 1.97
C GLY A 96 7.09 14.27 0.82
N LYS A 97 8.34 14.69 0.97
CA LYS A 97 9.11 15.33 -0.11
C LYS A 97 9.77 14.33 -1.04
N ASP A 98 10.35 13.28 -0.45
CA ASP A 98 10.95 12.18 -1.21
C ASP A 98 9.86 11.17 -1.58
N LEU A 99 9.29 11.36 -2.77
CA LEU A 99 8.15 10.56 -3.23
C LEU A 99 8.62 9.22 -3.81
N PRO A 100 8.09 8.09 -3.31
CA PRO A 100 8.41 6.77 -3.85
C PRO A 100 7.87 6.58 -5.28
N ASP A 101 8.25 5.50 -5.95
CA ASP A 101 7.62 5.12 -7.22
C ASP A 101 6.19 4.62 -7.00
N ILE A 102 5.95 3.93 -5.87
CA ILE A 102 4.63 3.51 -5.43
C ILE A 102 4.41 3.90 -3.97
N LEU A 103 3.30 4.57 -3.70
CA LEU A 103 2.80 4.82 -2.36
C LEU A 103 1.60 3.92 -2.11
N VAL A 104 1.70 2.99 -1.17
CA VAL A 104 0.61 2.10 -0.75
C VAL A 104 -0.05 2.69 0.49
N VAL A 105 -1.33 2.95 0.44
CA VAL A 105 -2.13 3.47 1.55
C VAL A 105 -2.82 2.30 2.25
N ALA A 106 -2.47 2.03 3.49
CA ALA A 106 -3.12 1.00 4.31
C ALA A 106 -4.58 1.36 4.60
N GLY A 107 -5.42 0.37 4.81
CA GLY A 107 -6.74 0.56 5.37
C GLY A 107 -6.71 0.66 6.90
N GLY A 108 -7.90 0.69 7.51
CA GLY A 108 -8.02 0.81 8.96
C GLY A 108 -9.46 1.05 9.38
N ASN A 109 -9.64 1.49 10.61
CA ASN A 109 -10.95 1.75 11.19
C ASN A 109 -11.75 2.76 10.36
N ILE A 110 -13.05 2.48 10.19
CA ILE A 110 -13.99 3.25 9.38
C ILE A 110 -15.03 4.03 10.21
N GLU A 111 -14.94 4.00 11.52
CA GLU A 111 -15.79 4.83 12.35
C GLU A 111 -15.46 6.32 12.16
N PRO A 112 -16.46 7.22 12.16
CA PRO A 112 -16.22 8.65 11.98
C PRO A 112 -15.17 9.20 12.96
N GLY A 113 -14.16 9.89 12.45
CA GLY A 113 -13.09 10.49 13.24
C GLY A 113 -11.99 9.52 13.71
N THR A 114 -12.02 8.27 13.27
CA THR A 114 -11.01 7.26 13.59
C THR A 114 -10.30 6.74 12.34
N GLY A 115 -9.18 6.06 12.49
CA GLY A 115 -8.49 5.34 11.44
C GLY A 115 -8.44 6.08 10.10
N VAL A 116 -8.82 5.40 9.02
CA VAL A 116 -8.81 5.97 7.66
C VAL A 116 -9.81 7.11 7.49
N MET A 117 -10.92 7.12 8.23
CA MET A 117 -11.91 8.21 8.13
C MET A 117 -11.36 9.52 8.72
N ARG A 118 -10.54 9.47 9.76
CA ARG A 118 -9.78 10.62 10.25
C ARG A 118 -8.75 11.06 9.23
N GLN A 119 -8.01 10.13 8.66
CA GLN A 119 -6.97 10.44 7.68
C GLN A 119 -7.53 10.96 6.36
N LYS A 120 -8.69 10.49 5.94
CA LYS A 120 -9.42 11.01 4.78
C LYS A 120 -9.64 12.54 4.86
N ASP A 121 -9.80 13.06 6.06
CA ASP A 121 -10.04 14.49 6.32
C ASP A 121 -8.76 15.22 6.81
N ASN A 122 -7.61 14.53 6.92
CA ASN A 122 -6.34 15.10 7.33
C ASN A 122 -5.62 15.77 6.15
N PRO A 123 -5.42 17.10 6.16
CA PRO A 123 -4.79 17.81 5.03
C PRO A 123 -3.38 17.34 4.70
N ALA A 124 -2.56 16.98 5.70
CA ALA A 124 -1.20 16.49 5.48
C ALA A 124 -1.20 15.12 4.79
N PHE A 125 -2.13 14.24 5.17
CA PHE A 125 -2.33 12.94 4.55
C PHE A 125 -2.81 13.05 3.11
N GLN A 126 -3.80 13.93 2.85
CA GLN A 126 -4.28 14.21 1.50
C GLN A 126 -3.19 14.81 0.61
N ASP A 127 -2.39 15.74 1.13
CA ASP A 127 -1.36 16.43 0.37
C ASP A 127 -0.28 15.47 -0.14
N VAL A 128 0.19 14.52 0.67
CA VAL A 128 1.20 13.56 0.21
C VAL A 128 0.63 12.64 -0.88
N ILE A 129 -0.62 12.19 -0.77
CA ILE A 129 -1.30 11.37 -1.78
C ILE A 129 -1.47 12.18 -3.08
N GLN A 130 -1.94 13.43 -2.97
CA GLN A 130 -2.11 14.30 -4.14
C GLN A 130 -0.79 14.61 -4.85
N ARG A 131 0.28 14.86 -4.08
CA ARG A 131 1.60 15.10 -4.66
C ARG A 131 2.14 13.89 -5.40
N GLN A 132 1.99 12.70 -4.83
CA GLN A 132 2.33 11.43 -5.46
C GLN A 132 1.62 11.31 -6.81
N PHE A 133 0.30 11.49 -6.82
CA PHE A 133 -0.53 11.40 -8.02
C PHE A 133 -0.19 12.47 -9.07
N LYS A 134 -0.02 13.73 -8.68
CA LYS A 134 0.33 14.85 -9.58
C LYS A 134 1.70 14.69 -10.23
N ARG A 135 2.59 13.91 -9.64
CA ARG A 135 3.89 13.54 -10.20
C ARG A 135 3.84 12.31 -11.11
N HIS A 136 2.65 11.87 -11.47
CA HIS A 136 2.41 10.68 -12.30
C HIS A 136 3.03 9.40 -11.73
N LYS A 137 3.21 9.36 -10.41
CA LYS A 137 3.65 8.17 -9.69
C LYS A 137 2.44 7.35 -9.23
N THR A 138 2.63 6.07 -9.03
CA THR A 138 1.54 5.17 -8.63
C THR A 138 1.11 5.42 -7.19
N VAL A 139 -0.20 5.44 -6.98
CA VAL A 139 -0.82 5.37 -5.65
C VAL A 139 -1.60 4.08 -5.57
N ALA A 140 -1.28 3.27 -4.58
CA ALA A 140 -1.97 2.01 -4.31
C ALA A 140 -2.75 2.09 -3.00
N SER A 141 -3.74 1.24 -2.81
CA SER A 141 -4.51 1.16 -1.56
C SER A 141 -4.92 -0.26 -1.22
N VAL A 142 -4.73 -0.63 0.03
CA VAL A 142 -5.23 -1.89 0.57
C VAL A 142 -6.51 -1.64 1.35
N CYS A 143 -7.51 -2.51 1.19
CA CYS A 143 -8.70 -2.50 2.02
C CYS A 143 -9.42 -1.14 2.00
N THR A 144 -9.73 -0.59 3.17
CA THR A 144 -10.35 0.73 3.33
C THR A 144 -9.39 1.91 3.05
N GLY A 145 -8.13 1.67 2.71
CA GLY A 145 -7.20 2.70 2.24
C GLY A 145 -7.73 3.50 1.04
N ALA A 146 -8.64 2.92 0.25
CA ALA A 146 -9.35 3.62 -0.84
C ALA A 146 -10.10 4.88 -0.38
N PHE A 147 -10.52 4.97 0.89
CA PHE A 147 -11.12 6.20 1.44
C PHE A 147 -10.11 7.34 1.55
N GLY A 148 -8.84 7.03 1.83
CA GLY A 148 -7.76 8.01 1.77
C GLY A 148 -7.58 8.58 0.37
N LEU A 149 -7.65 7.72 -0.66
CA LEU A 149 -7.60 8.13 -2.06
C LEU A 149 -8.82 8.97 -2.46
N ALA A 150 -10.01 8.61 -1.95
CA ALA A 150 -11.25 9.39 -2.14
C ALA A 150 -11.12 10.79 -1.53
N GLY A 151 -10.62 10.88 -0.28
CA GLY A 151 -10.37 12.15 0.40
C GLY A 151 -9.37 13.04 -0.33
N ALA A 152 -8.34 12.45 -0.94
CA ALA A 152 -7.38 13.14 -1.77
C ALA A 152 -7.95 13.54 -3.16
N GLY A 153 -9.16 13.09 -3.53
CA GLY A 153 -9.83 13.46 -4.79
C GLY A 153 -9.22 12.85 -6.04
N ILE A 154 -8.48 11.74 -5.95
CA ILE A 154 -7.71 11.20 -7.07
C ILE A 154 -8.35 9.99 -7.78
N ILE A 155 -9.52 9.52 -7.31
CA ILE A 155 -10.19 8.33 -7.87
C ILE A 155 -11.43 8.64 -8.72
N SER A 156 -11.76 9.91 -8.94
CA SER A 156 -12.92 10.29 -9.75
C SER A 156 -12.79 9.77 -11.20
N GLY A 157 -13.84 9.09 -11.68
CA GLY A 157 -13.90 8.50 -13.01
C GLY A 157 -13.01 7.25 -13.19
N ARG A 158 -12.43 6.70 -12.11
CA ARG A 158 -11.57 5.52 -12.15
C ARG A 158 -12.24 4.30 -11.56
N HIS A 159 -11.83 3.14 -12.05
CA HIS A 159 -12.21 1.86 -11.45
C HIS A 159 -11.33 1.60 -10.22
N VAL A 160 -11.97 1.31 -9.11
CA VAL A 160 -11.30 0.99 -7.84
C VAL A 160 -12.07 -0.10 -7.10
N THR A 161 -11.40 -0.74 -6.17
CA THR A 161 -12.05 -1.62 -5.20
C THR A 161 -11.66 -1.24 -3.78
N THR A 162 -12.31 -1.84 -2.80
CA THR A 162 -12.07 -1.66 -1.37
C THR A 162 -12.48 -2.92 -0.62
N HIS A 163 -12.47 -2.89 0.71
CA HIS A 163 -13.00 -3.98 1.53
C HIS A 163 -14.46 -4.31 1.12
N PRO A 164 -14.85 -5.60 0.94
CA PRO A 164 -16.17 -5.97 0.45
C PRO A 164 -17.32 -5.43 1.30
N GLY A 165 -17.13 -5.31 2.62
CA GLY A 165 -18.12 -4.70 3.52
C GLY A 165 -18.21 -3.18 3.48
N CYS A 166 -17.40 -2.50 2.65
CA CYS A 166 -17.31 -1.03 2.62
C CYS A 166 -17.60 -0.43 1.23
N LEU A 167 -18.08 -1.23 0.26
CA LEU A 167 -18.35 -0.79 -1.11
C LEU A 167 -19.37 0.36 -1.14
N ASP A 168 -20.52 0.15 -0.51
CA ASP A 168 -21.58 1.15 -0.46
C ASP A 168 -21.12 2.43 0.25
N LEU A 169 -20.31 2.29 1.30
CA LEU A 169 -19.76 3.42 2.02
C LEU A 169 -18.79 4.23 1.14
N LEU A 170 -17.96 3.56 0.34
CA LEU A 170 -17.05 4.24 -0.61
C LEU A 170 -17.85 4.96 -1.71
N ILE A 171 -18.91 4.32 -2.25
CA ILE A 171 -19.82 4.96 -3.20
C ILE A 171 -20.47 6.19 -2.58
N ALA A 172 -20.92 6.09 -1.32
CA ALA A 172 -21.58 7.18 -0.59
C ALA A 172 -20.66 8.39 -0.32
N THR A 173 -19.32 8.24 -0.47
CA THR A 173 -18.40 9.41 -0.39
C THR A 173 -18.63 10.43 -1.50
N GLY A 174 -19.31 10.06 -2.59
CA GLY A 174 -19.48 10.92 -3.75
C GLY A 174 -18.17 11.17 -4.54
N SER A 175 -17.16 10.31 -4.37
CA SER A 175 -15.85 10.45 -5.04
C SER A 175 -15.92 10.37 -6.55
N GLY A 176 -17.03 9.87 -7.13
CA GLY A 176 -17.17 9.66 -8.58
C GLY A 176 -16.41 8.45 -9.12
N ALA A 177 -15.95 7.56 -8.26
CA ALA A 177 -15.28 6.32 -8.66
C ALA A 177 -16.26 5.24 -9.13
N HIS A 178 -15.78 4.38 -10.05
CA HIS A 178 -16.46 3.13 -10.42
C HIS A 178 -16.00 2.02 -9.47
N VAL A 179 -16.77 1.78 -8.41
CA VAL A 179 -16.41 0.85 -7.34
C VAL A 179 -16.74 -0.59 -7.77
N LEU A 180 -15.74 -1.45 -7.82
CA LEU A 180 -15.85 -2.86 -8.17
C LEU A 180 -15.88 -3.74 -6.92
N ASN A 181 -16.63 -4.84 -6.98
CA ASN A 181 -16.67 -5.81 -5.88
C ASN A 181 -15.43 -6.73 -5.94
N PRO A 182 -14.59 -6.80 -4.88
CA PRO A 182 -13.36 -7.59 -4.89
C PRO A 182 -13.61 -9.12 -4.92
N ASP A 183 -14.78 -9.58 -4.51
CA ASP A 183 -15.12 -11.00 -4.47
C ASP A 183 -15.63 -11.53 -5.81
N TRP A 184 -16.33 -10.67 -6.59
CA TRP A 184 -16.97 -11.05 -7.83
C TRP A 184 -16.23 -10.54 -9.07
N ASP A 185 -15.68 -9.32 -8.99
CA ASP A 185 -15.07 -8.64 -10.15
C ASP A 185 -13.56 -8.84 -10.19
N ALA A 186 -12.85 -8.25 -9.23
CA ALA A 186 -11.39 -8.34 -9.16
C ALA A 186 -10.86 -8.01 -7.78
N ARG A 187 -10.01 -8.89 -7.26
CA ARG A 187 -9.35 -8.66 -5.96
C ARG A 187 -8.29 -7.56 -6.01
N VAL A 188 -7.67 -7.36 -7.17
CA VAL A 188 -6.77 -6.24 -7.46
C VAL A 188 -7.25 -5.54 -8.72
N VAL A 189 -7.35 -4.23 -8.67
CA VAL A 189 -7.79 -3.37 -9.77
C VAL A 189 -6.69 -2.35 -10.02
N GLU A 190 -6.25 -2.23 -11.27
CA GLU A 190 -5.38 -1.15 -11.74
C GLU A 190 -6.10 -0.32 -12.78
N ASP A 191 -6.16 0.99 -12.56
CA ASP A 191 -6.67 1.98 -13.51
C ASP A 191 -5.69 3.15 -13.60
N GLY A 192 -4.83 3.11 -14.61
CA GLY A 192 -3.76 4.08 -14.82
C GLY A 192 -2.77 4.11 -13.64
N PRO A 193 -2.60 5.24 -12.96
CA PRO A 193 -1.67 5.35 -11.84
C PRO A 193 -2.28 4.89 -10.49
N ILE A 194 -3.52 4.41 -10.49
CA ILE A 194 -4.19 3.93 -9.27
C ILE A 194 -4.22 2.42 -9.26
N ILE A 195 -3.79 1.83 -8.15
CA ILE A 195 -3.97 0.40 -7.84
C ILE A 195 -4.80 0.32 -6.56
N SER A 196 -5.74 -0.61 -6.50
CA SER A 196 -6.54 -0.84 -5.30
C SER A 196 -6.80 -2.32 -5.12
N CYS A 197 -6.91 -2.78 -3.88
CA CYS A 197 -7.27 -4.17 -3.62
C CYS A 197 -8.33 -4.30 -2.53
N GLY A 198 -8.90 -5.49 -2.44
CA GLY A 198 -9.94 -5.83 -1.46
C GLY A 198 -9.43 -5.79 -0.02
N GLY A 199 -10.16 -6.47 0.89
CA GLY A 199 -9.87 -6.42 2.33
C GLY A 199 -8.66 -7.23 2.76
N VAL A 200 -8.04 -6.77 3.79
CA VAL A 200 -7.01 -7.37 4.66
C VAL A 200 -5.96 -8.21 3.92
N THR A 201 -6.19 -9.50 3.69
CA THR A 201 -5.24 -10.38 2.99
C THR A 201 -5.04 -10.03 1.51
N SER A 202 -5.89 -9.19 0.93
CA SER A 202 -5.74 -8.75 -0.47
C SER A 202 -4.50 -7.89 -0.69
N GLY A 203 -3.94 -7.28 0.36
CA GLY A 203 -2.63 -6.62 0.30
C GLY A 203 -1.49 -7.58 -0.10
N ILE A 204 -1.59 -8.86 0.27
CA ILE A 204 -0.66 -9.90 -0.18
C ILE A 204 -0.79 -10.12 -1.70
N ASN A 205 -2.05 -10.14 -2.22
CA ASN A 205 -2.29 -10.25 -3.66
C ASN A 205 -1.74 -9.04 -4.42
N GLU A 206 -1.96 -7.83 -3.89
CA GLU A 206 -1.44 -6.60 -4.49
C GLU A 206 0.09 -6.60 -4.52
N ALA A 207 0.74 -7.00 -3.43
CA ALA A 207 2.19 -7.08 -3.38
C ALA A 207 2.75 -8.12 -4.38
N LEU A 208 2.13 -9.30 -4.50
CA LEU A 208 2.49 -10.30 -5.52
C LEU A 208 2.28 -9.75 -6.94
N TYR A 209 1.19 -9.00 -7.17
CA TYR A 209 0.96 -8.31 -8.43
C TYR A 209 2.07 -7.29 -8.72
N LEU A 210 2.50 -6.49 -7.74
CA LEU A 210 3.60 -5.54 -7.90
C LEU A 210 4.91 -6.25 -8.24
N VAL A 211 5.24 -7.37 -7.58
CA VAL A 211 6.41 -8.17 -7.94
C VAL A 211 6.32 -8.63 -9.39
N GLN A 212 5.19 -9.17 -9.82
CA GLN A 212 4.98 -9.58 -11.22
C GLN A 212 5.12 -8.42 -12.21
N LYS A 213 4.57 -7.26 -11.86
CA LYS A 213 4.60 -6.04 -12.69
C LYS A 213 6.04 -5.57 -12.96
N PHE A 214 6.91 -5.64 -11.96
CA PHE A 214 8.31 -5.22 -12.08
C PHE A 214 9.22 -6.29 -12.68
N TRP A 215 8.89 -7.56 -12.52
CA TRP A 215 9.62 -8.69 -13.12
C TRP A 215 8.69 -9.55 -13.98
N PRO A 216 8.09 -9.00 -15.07
CA PRO A 216 7.09 -9.73 -15.88
C PRO A 216 7.67 -10.95 -16.60
N ASN A 217 8.98 -10.96 -16.82
CA ASN A 217 9.68 -12.06 -17.51
C ASN A 217 10.29 -13.07 -16.52
N ASP A 218 9.94 -13.02 -15.25
CA ASP A 218 10.46 -13.89 -14.20
C ASP A 218 9.34 -14.59 -13.41
N PRO A 219 8.58 -15.50 -14.03
CA PRO A 219 7.51 -16.24 -13.37
C PRO A 219 8.00 -17.10 -12.21
N GLN A 220 9.30 -17.49 -12.24
CA GLN A 220 9.90 -18.27 -11.14
C GLN A 220 9.99 -17.43 -9.87
N LEU A 221 10.33 -16.13 -9.96
CA LEU A 221 10.35 -15.25 -8.79
C LEU A 221 8.98 -15.21 -8.10
N ILE A 222 7.90 -15.07 -8.88
CA ILE A 222 6.53 -15.06 -8.33
C ILE A 222 6.20 -16.39 -7.64
N SER A 223 6.55 -17.51 -8.28
CA SER A 223 6.33 -18.84 -7.73
C SER A 223 7.11 -19.05 -6.43
N ASP A 224 8.37 -18.64 -6.39
CA ASP A 224 9.25 -18.76 -5.23
C ASP A 224 8.73 -17.92 -4.05
N VAL A 225 8.39 -16.65 -4.30
CA VAL A 225 7.85 -15.74 -3.28
C VAL A 225 6.53 -16.28 -2.73
N ARG A 226 5.61 -16.67 -3.61
CA ARG A 226 4.32 -17.23 -3.22
C ARG A 226 4.46 -18.51 -2.40
N GLY A 227 5.36 -19.40 -2.82
CA GLY A 227 5.64 -20.64 -2.10
C GLY A 227 6.25 -20.39 -0.72
N PHE A 228 7.13 -19.39 -0.60
CA PHE A 228 7.76 -19.04 0.67
C PHE A 228 6.77 -18.46 1.68
N VAL A 229 5.87 -17.57 1.23
CA VAL A 229 4.84 -16.98 2.10
C VAL A 229 3.65 -17.91 2.31
N ASP A 230 3.65 -19.10 1.69
CA ASP A 230 2.60 -20.13 1.76
C ASP A 230 1.19 -19.57 1.49
N PHE A 231 1.09 -18.68 0.49
CA PHE A 231 -0.15 -18.01 0.14
C PHE A 231 -0.76 -18.56 -1.15
N GLN A 232 -1.99 -19.07 -1.06
CA GLN A 232 -2.75 -19.50 -2.23
C GLN A 232 -3.32 -18.27 -2.94
N TYR A 233 -2.71 -17.94 -4.06
CA TYR A 233 -3.06 -16.79 -4.87
C TYR A 233 -4.36 -17.02 -5.65
N GLN A 234 -5.41 -16.32 -5.27
CA GLN A 234 -6.62 -16.20 -6.08
C GLN A 234 -6.54 -14.87 -6.83
N THR A 235 -6.15 -14.93 -8.09
CA THR A 235 -6.09 -13.73 -8.94
C THR A 235 -7.36 -13.55 -9.73
N THR A 236 -8.14 -12.60 -9.33
CA THR A 236 -8.92 -11.82 -10.26
C THR A 236 -8.29 -10.44 -10.34
N LEU A 237 -7.49 -10.21 -11.38
CA LEU A 237 -6.88 -8.93 -11.71
C LEU A 237 -7.66 -8.27 -12.83
N LYS A 238 -8.03 -7.00 -12.68
CA LYS A 238 -8.51 -6.16 -13.78
C LYS A 238 -7.60 -4.95 -13.94
N VAL A 239 -7.22 -4.69 -15.19
CA VAL A 239 -6.45 -3.51 -15.62
C VAL A 239 -7.32 -2.73 -16.59
N PHE A 240 -7.46 -1.42 -16.38
CA PHE A 240 -8.28 -0.51 -17.19
C PHE A 240 -7.43 0.58 -17.85
#